data_83a03eed1a3b395a8709ea5add03b33e
#
_entry.id   83a03eed1a3b395a8709ea5add03b33e
#
_cell.length_a   1.000
_cell.length_b   1.000
_cell.length_c   1.000
_cell.angle_alpha   90.00
_cell.angle_beta   90.00
_cell.angle_gamma   90.00
#
_symmetry.space_group_name_H-M   'P 1'
#
loop_
_entity.id
_entity.type
_entity.pdbx_description
1 polymer ?
#
loop_
_entity_poly.entity_id
_entity_poly.type
_entity_poly.pdbx_seq_one_letter_code
_entity_poly.pdbx_strand_id
1 'polypeptide(L)'
;MKIMDIHTALVSQYLTPASAVLVIIQKKRLRESRRLRITFRQQMRKNQPNILFLQLESFFDPTLVNYLKISEDPIPTFRKLMKEYSSGYYKVPAVGAGTANTEFESITGMSLHYFGPGEYPYKSILKETTCESAPYVLKNLGYSTHAVHNNEANFYGRRSIFPNLGFDTFTSAEYMAEENDKNPLGWTKDEVLTDEIIKCLDSTEGPDYVYTISTQGHGAYPEEQLIDDPEITVTGAATEAQNNQWEYYCNEIHEMDNFVKELTDALADYPEDVILVMYGDHLPTMGLTVEDLKNKYLFQTEYVMWDNFGMEKKKVNLSAYQMAAEVMDRVGIHEGNVFKYHQARRNTKNYQVDLETLQYDLLYGKQYTYDGANPFERTKMRMGIYDTTLDSIQVVSETDHTYYIQGTNFTPSSQVKINGEWYDTVYVNPTKLIITGKELDDFDRLSVVQRSNSSTRKAMTKSHDRAVYALLADSKWKLDSEKSSSDTGSMEETDTALERNPQKIPVEENSTDNQ
;
A
#
# COMPACT_ATOMS: atom_id res chain seq x y z
N MET A 1 8.25 -39.47 -11.97
CA MET A 1 8.30 -40.23 -10.71
C MET A 1 9.17 -41.47 -10.87
N LYS A 2 10.46 -41.38 -11.23
CA LYS A 2 11.38 -42.53 -11.33
C LYS A 2 12.88 -42.19 -11.19
N ILE A 3 13.25 -40.97 -10.81
CA ILE A 3 14.67 -40.57 -10.67
C ILE A 3 15.12 -40.44 -9.21
N MET A 4 14.19 -40.40 -8.25
CA MET A 4 14.51 -40.24 -6.81
C MET A 4 14.83 -41.55 -6.08
N ASP A 5 14.52 -42.71 -6.65
CA ASP A 5 14.71 -44.01 -5.97
C ASP A 5 16.11 -44.65 -6.19
N ILE A 6 16.85 -44.25 -7.22
CA ILE A 6 18.15 -44.85 -7.53
C ILE A 6 19.26 -44.32 -6.62
N HIS A 7 19.19 -43.03 -6.20
CA HIS A 7 20.19 -42.46 -5.29
C HIS A 7 20.06 -42.99 -3.84
N THR A 8 18.86 -43.34 -3.42
CA THR A 8 18.61 -43.85 -2.06
C THR A 8 19.04 -45.34 -1.96
N ALA A 9 18.92 -46.09 -3.02
CA ALA A 9 19.32 -47.51 -3.05
C ALA A 9 20.84 -47.72 -3.12
N LEU A 10 21.60 -46.85 -3.80
CA LEU A 10 23.05 -46.93 -3.94
C LEU A 10 23.83 -46.54 -2.67
N VAL A 11 23.26 -45.68 -1.82
CA VAL A 11 23.89 -45.23 -0.55
C VAL A 11 23.72 -46.29 0.55
N SER A 12 22.73 -47.18 0.45
CA SER A 12 22.50 -48.20 1.49
C SER A 12 23.45 -49.40 1.43
N GLN A 13 24.17 -49.62 0.33
CA GLN A 13 25.06 -50.77 0.14
C GLN A 13 26.46 -50.61 0.73
N TYR A 14 26.87 -49.40 1.15
CA TYR A 14 28.22 -49.11 1.65
C TYR A 14 28.30 -48.55 3.07
N LEU A 15 27.18 -48.48 3.79
CA LEU A 15 27.19 -48.00 5.17
C LEU A 15 27.28 -49.16 6.16
N THR A 16 28.26 -49.11 7.06
CA THR A 16 28.30 -50.05 8.21
C THR A 16 27.04 -49.84 9.07
N PRO A 17 26.56 -50.84 9.83
CA PRO A 17 25.40 -50.70 10.70
C PRO A 17 25.46 -49.47 11.62
N ALA A 18 26.64 -49.11 12.11
CA ALA A 18 26.87 -47.93 12.95
C ALA A 18 26.68 -46.61 12.19
N SER A 19 27.13 -46.53 10.93
CA SER A 19 26.93 -45.32 10.10
C SER A 19 25.47 -45.15 9.65
N ALA A 20 24.76 -46.26 9.40
CA ALA A 20 23.33 -46.21 9.09
C ALA A 20 22.50 -45.70 10.29
N VAL A 21 22.81 -46.13 11.50
CA VAL A 21 22.20 -45.66 12.75
C VAL A 21 22.48 -44.17 12.96
N LEU A 22 23.71 -43.70 12.70
CA LEU A 22 24.11 -42.30 12.82
C LEU A 22 23.31 -41.39 11.87
N VAL A 23 23.17 -41.83 10.61
CA VAL A 23 22.36 -41.11 9.59
C VAL A 23 20.89 -41.03 9.98
N ILE A 24 20.32 -42.10 10.55
CA ILE A 24 18.94 -42.13 11.02
C ILE A 24 18.76 -41.17 12.20
N ILE A 25 19.69 -41.16 13.16
CA ILE A 25 19.67 -40.25 14.31
C ILE A 25 19.79 -38.78 13.86
N GLN A 26 20.67 -38.47 12.90
CA GLN A 26 20.82 -37.12 12.35
C GLN A 26 19.56 -36.69 11.60
N LYS A 27 18.96 -37.56 10.78
CA LYS A 27 17.69 -37.27 10.09
C LYS A 27 16.54 -37.04 11.09
N LYS A 28 16.48 -37.81 12.18
CA LYS A 28 15.49 -37.62 13.24
C LYS A 28 15.68 -36.30 13.95
N ARG A 29 16.89 -35.95 14.37
CA ARG A 29 17.24 -34.65 15.00
C ARG A 29 16.94 -33.46 14.08
N LEU A 30 17.20 -33.55 12.77
CA LEU A 30 16.87 -32.54 11.78
C LEU A 30 15.35 -32.38 11.64
N ARG A 31 14.59 -33.47 11.63
CA ARG A 31 13.11 -33.42 11.59
C ARG A 31 12.51 -32.82 12.87
N GLU A 32 13.04 -33.18 14.03
CA GLU A 32 12.63 -32.62 15.33
C GLU A 32 12.97 -31.12 15.42
N SER A 33 14.18 -30.72 15.03
CA SER A 33 14.59 -29.32 14.96
C SER A 33 13.73 -28.51 13.96
N ARG A 34 13.33 -29.11 12.84
CA ARG A 34 12.42 -28.47 11.88
C ARG A 34 10.99 -28.37 12.43
N ARG A 35 10.49 -29.39 13.12
CA ARG A 35 9.18 -29.34 13.81
C ARG A 35 9.17 -28.30 14.92
N LEU A 36 10.20 -28.26 15.76
CA LEU A 36 10.33 -27.27 16.83
C LEU A 36 10.38 -25.83 16.26
N ARG A 37 11.11 -25.62 15.16
CA ARG A 37 11.12 -24.31 14.45
C ARG A 37 9.75 -23.95 13.88
N ILE A 38 9.03 -24.90 13.30
CA ILE A 38 7.67 -24.66 12.77
C ILE A 38 6.71 -24.34 13.92
N THR A 39 6.72 -25.10 15.02
CA THR A 39 5.85 -24.85 16.19
C THR A 39 6.21 -23.53 16.86
N PHE A 40 7.50 -23.21 17.00
CA PHE A 40 7.95 -21.92 17.55
C PHE A 40 7.53 -20.76 16.65
N ARG A 41 7.69 -20.90 15.30
CA ARG A 41 7.20 -19.89 14.34
C ARG A 41 5.68 -19.72 14.40
N GLN A 42 4.91 -20.81 14.55
CA GLN A 42 3.46 -20.74 14.68
C GLN A 42 3.02 -20.08 16.00
N GLN A 43 3.79 -20.25 17.07
CA GLN A 43 3.51 -19.64 18.36
C GLN A 43 3.92 -18.16 18.38
N MET A 44 5.00 -17.80 17.70
CA MET A 44 5.42 -16.41 17.47
C MET A 44 4.39 -15.66 16.62
N ARG A 45 3.81 -16.30 15.57
CA ARG A 45 2.79 -15.72 14.72
C ARG A 45 1.53 -15.24 15.45
N LYS A 46 1.16 -15.86 16.56
CA LYS A 46 -0.03 -15.51 17.34
C LYS A 46 0.12 -14.26 18.21
N ASN A 47 1.32 -13.75 18.39
CA ASN A 47 1.63 -12.67 19.34
C ASN A 47 2.41 -11.49 18.70
N GLN A 48 2.49 -11.44 17.38
CA GLN A 48 3.15 -10.31 16.70
C GLN A 48 2.10 -9.34 16.17
N PRO A 49 2.23 -8.04 16.44
CA PRO A 49 1.28 -7.05 15.94
C PRO A 49 1.41 -6.88 14.43
N ASN A 50 0.35 -6.42 13.81
CA ASN A 50 0.39 -5.85 12.47
C ASN A 50 1.27 -4.59 12.49
N ILE A 51 2.11 -4.41 11.47
CA ILE A 51 3.04 -3.30 11.36
C ILE A 51 2.68 -2.45 10.15
N LEU A 52 2.19 -1.24 10.39
CA LEU A 52 1.73 -0.32 9.36
C LEU A 52 2.66 0.88 9.28
N PHE A 53 3.02 1.25 8.07
CA PHE A 53 3.73 2.49 7.75
C PHE A 53 2.83 3.35 6.86
N LEU A 54 2.61 4.59 7.26
CA LEU A 54 1.90 5.61 6.49
C LEU A 54 2.84 6.77 6.20
N GLN A 55 3.32 6.82 4.96
CA GLN A 55 4.10 7.92 4.44
C GLN A 55 3.16 8.97 3.86
N LEU A 56 3.06 10.12 4.55
CA LEU A 56 2.21 11.24 4.19
C LEU A 56 2.95 12.18 3.23
N GLU A 57 2.41 12.34 2.04
CA GLU A 57 2.97 13.18 0.97
C GLU A 57 3.09 14.63 1.40
N SER A 58 4.30 15.18 1.36
CA SER A 58 4.61 16.58 1.68
C SER A 58 4.10 17.05 3.06
N PHE A 59 3.80 16.14 3.99
CA PHE A 59 3.21 16.47 5.29
C PHE A 59 4.23 17.08 6.24
N PHE A 60 4.03 18.35 6.54
CA PHE A 60 4.94 19.16 7.33
C PHE A 60 4.13 20.15 8.19
N ASP A 61 4.59 20.46 9.39
CA ASP A 61 3.94 21.47 10.27
C ASP A 61 4.22 22.89 9.77
N PRO A 62 3.26 23.58 9.11
CA PRO A 62 3.47 24.91 8.54
C PRO A 62 3.61 25.98 9.62
N THR A 63 3.24 25.69 10.87
CA THR A 63 3.49 26.61 11.99
C THR A 63 4.97 26.79 12.28
N LEU A 64 5.84 25.94 11.73
CA LEU A 64 7.30 26.10 11.81
C LEU A 64 7.83 27.18 10.85
N VAL A 65 7.05 27.65 9.90
CA VAL A 65 7.44 28.75 9.00
C VAL A 65 7.32 30.09 9.74
N ASN A 66 8.40 30.87 9.76
CA ASN A 66 8.53 32.05 10.62
C ASN A 66 7.54 33.18 10.30
N TYR A 67 7.24 33.37 9.03
CA TYR A 67 6.50 34.52 8.53
C TYR A 67 4.98 34.26 8.40
N LEU A 68 4.55 33.01 8.42
CA LEU A 68 3.14 32.67 8.25
C LEU A 68 2.32 33.01 9.48
N LYS A 69 1.11 33.52 9.22
CA LYS A 69 0.03 33.67 10.18
C LYS A 69 -1.13 32.81 9.69
N ILE A 70 -1.38 31.76 10.43
CA ILE A 70 -2.37 30.73 10.11
C ILE A 70 -3.52 30.89 11.10
N SER A 71 -4.76 30.92 10.61
CA SER A 71 -5.95 31.22 11.45
C SER A 71 -6.22 30.13 12.50
N GLU A 72 -6.00 28.87 12.16
CA GLU A 72 -6.23 27.70 13.00
C GLU A 72 -5.11 26.67 12.87
N ASP A 73 -5.03 25.71 13.79
CA ASP A 73 -4.01 24.63 13.74
C ASP A 73 -4.33 23.67 12.58
N PRO A 74 -3.47 23.54 11.55
CA PRO A 74 -3.74 22.67 10.41
C PRO A 74 -3.66 21.17 10.73
N ILE A 75 -2.98 20.77 11.81
CA ILE A 75 -2.71 19.36 12.14
C ILE A 75 -3.03 19.03 13.61
N PRO A 76 -4.23 19.36 14.11
CA PRO A 76 -4.57 19.21 15.53
C PRO A 76 -4.52 17.74 16.00
N THR A 77 -4.96 16.80 15.15
CA THR A 77 -4.94 15.36 15.46
C THR A 77 -3.51 14.84 15.57
N PHE A 78 -2.70 15.07 14.54
CA PHE A 78 -1.31 14.63 14.53
C PHE A 78 -0.52 15.21 15.71
N ARG A 79 -0.74 16.47 16.02
CA ARG A 79 -0.14 17.16 17.17
C ARG A 79 -0.59 16.58 18.52
N LYS A 80 -1.86 16.15 18.64
CA LYS A 80 -2.37 15.43 19.81
C LYS A 80 -1.69 14.07 19.92
N LEU A 81 -1.65 13.30 18.83
CA LEU A 81 -0.99 11.99 18.80
C LEU A 81 0.51 12.08 19.14
N MET A 82 1.21 13.10 18.68
CA MET A 82 2.59 13.36 19.09
C MET A 82 2.76 13.55 20.59
N LYS A 83 1.75 14.09 21.28
CA LYS A 83 1.77 14.26 22.75
C LYS A 83 1.44 12.97 23.47
N GLU A 84 0.59 12.13 22.92
CA GLU A 84 0.05 10.93 23.58
C GLU A 84 0.89 9.67 23.31
N TYR A 85 1.48 9.55 22.13
CA TYR A 85 2.21 8.39 21.65
C TYR A 85 3.72 8.64 21.49
N SER A 86 4.45 7.60 21.09
CA SER A 86 5.86 7.71 20.74
C SER A 86 6.03 8.59 19.52
N SER A 87 6.97 9.53 19.55
CA SER A 87 7.16 10.48 18.46
C SER A 87 8.52 11.19 18.55
N GLY A 88 8.86 11.93 17.53
CA GLY A 88 10.06 12.73 17.45
C GLY A 88 10.24 13.37 16.09
N TYR A 89 11.38 14.01 15.89
CA TYR A 89 11.78 14.48 14.58
C TYR A 89 12.20 13.32 13.69
N TYR A 90 11.86 13.45 12.41
CA TYR A 90 12.15 12.48 11.37
C TYR A 90 13.04 13.11 10.30
N LYS A 91 14.31 12.70 10.26
CA LYS A 91 15.24 13.19 9.25
C LYS A 91 14.99 12.45 7.94
N VAL A 92 14.64 13.22 6.90
CA VAL A 92 14.31 12.73 5.57
C VAL A 92 15.42 13.06 4.57
N PRO A 93 15.60 12.25 3.50
CA PRO A 93 16.67 12.45 2.52
C PRO A 93 16.35 13.48 1.44
N ALA A 94 15.13 14.02 1.42
CA ALA A 94 14.63 14.85 0.32
C ALA A 94 13.93 16.12 0.85
N VAL A 95 13.83 17.13 -0.02
CA VAL A 95 13.13 18.41 0.23
C VAL A 95 12.37 18.81 -1.02
N GLY A 96 11.09 19.15 -0.88
CA GLY A 96 10.24 19.66 -1.95
C GLY A 96 9.86 18.65 -3.03
N ALA A 97 10.50 17.50 -3.08
CA ALA A 97 10.19 16.36 -3.95
C ALA A 97 11.09 15.17 -3.59
N GLY A 98 10.74 13.97 -4.06
CA GLY A 98 11.59 12.80 -3.89
C GLY A 98 11.02 11.76 -2.93
N THR A 99 9.71 11.62 -2.88
CA THR A 99 8.93 10.64 -2.10
C THR A 99 9.57 9.25 -2.11
N ALA A 100 9.97 8.74 -3.30
CA ALA A 100 10.61 7.44 -3.45
C ALA A 100 11.97 7.31 -2.73
N ASN A 101 12.64 8.40 -2.42
CA ASN A 101 13.90 8.39 -1.67
C ASN A 101 13.65 8.14 -0.18
N THR A 102 12.59 8.72 0.38
CA THR A 102 12.15 8.44 1.75
C THR A 102 11.59 7.03 1.88
N GLU A 103 10.83 6.55 0.87
CA GLU A 103 10.41 5.15 0.79
C GLU A 103 11.60 4.18 0.84
N PHE A 104 12.64 4.45 0.03
CA PHE A 104 13.84 3.62 0.00
C PHE A 104 14.48 3.50 1.39
N GLU A 105 14.73 4.64 2.06
CA GLU A 105 15.33 4.63 3.39
C GLU A 105 14.43 3.90 4.42
N SER A 106 13.13 4.20 4.43
CA SER A 106 12.18 3.64 5.39
C SER A 106 11.97 2.13 5.23
N ILE A 107 11.98 1.64 3.99
CA ILE A 107 11.74 0.22 3.67
C ILE A 107 13.00 -0.62 3.84
N THR A 108 14.17 -0.09 3.46
CA THR A 108 15.41 -0.89 3.40
C THR A 108 16.31 -0.72 4.62
N GLY A 109 16.15 0.38 5.36
CA GLY A 109 17.10 0.77 6.39
C GLY A 109 18.45 1.28 5.84
N MET A 110 18.60 1.43 4.54
CA MET A 110 19.81 1.92 3.88
C MET A 110 19.70 3.43 3.66
N SER A 111 20.82 4.16 3.73
CA SER A 111 20.81 5.62 3.60
C SER A 111 21.11 6.09 2.18
N LEU A 112 20.31 7.03 1.71
CA LEU A 112 20.52 7.71 0.43
C LEU A 112 21.84 8.52 0.40
N HIS A 113 22.35 8.90 1.56
CA HIS A 113 23.61 9.65 1.70
C HIS A 113 24.81 8.97 1.03
N TYR A 114 24.80 7.65 0.90
CA TYR A 114 25.89 6.86 0.31
C TYR A 114 25.74 6.58 -1.19
N PHE A 115 24.75 7.20 -1.82
CA PHE A 115 24.59 7.18 -3.27
C PHE A 115 25.20 8.43 -3.91
N GLY A 116 25.42 8.38 -5.21
CA GLY A 116 25.90 9.54 -5.97
C GLY A 116 24.90 10.70 -5.96
N PRO A 117 25.36 11.96 -6.13
CA PRO A 117 24.48 13.11 -6.19
C PRO A 117 23.37 12.95 -7.26
N GLY A 118 22.10 13.09 -6.84
CA GLY A 118 20.95 12.97 -7.73
C GLY A 118 20.60 11.53 -8.15
N GLU A 119 21.22 10.52 -7.55
CA GLU A 119 20.87 9.12 -7.79
C GLU A 119 19.58 8.77 -7.04
N TYR A 120 18.68 8.12 -7.78
CA TYR A 120 17.44 7.56 -7.26
C TYR A 120 17.53 6.03 -7.30
N PRO A 121 17.58 5.31 -6.16
CA PRO A 121 17.65 3.86 -6.14
C PRO A 121 16.54 3.17 -6.94
N TYR A 122 15.34 3.75 -6.95
CA TYR A 122 14.21 3.28 -7.78
C TYR A 122 14.43 3.44 -9.29
N LYS A 123 15.32 4.33 -9.71
CA LYS A 123 15.66 4.55 -11.13
C LYS A 123 16.96 3.86 -11.55
N SER A 124 17.75 3.37 -10.59
CA SER A 124 19.04 2.71 -10.80
C SER A 124 19.05 1.28 -10.25
N ILE A 125 19.71 1.02 -9.15
CA ILE A 125 20.04 -0.30 -8.63
C ILE A 125 18.82 -1.21 -8.41
N LEU A 126 17.70 -0.68 -7.90
CA LEU A 126 16.51 -1.49 -7.62
C LEU A 126 15.73 -1.93 -8.87
N LYS A 127 16.07 -1.42 -10.06
CA LYS A 127 15.55 -1.99 -11.30
C LYS A 127 16.21 -3.32 -11.66
N GLU A 128 17.42 -3.54 -11.21
CA GLU A 128 18.29 -4.63 -11.63
C GLU A 128 18.43 -5.72 -10.58
N THR A 129 18.34 -5.36 -9.29
CA THR A 129 18.53 -6.29 -8.19
C THR A 129 17.53 -6.13 -7.06
N THR A 130 17.41 -7.18 -6.27
CA THR A 130 16.74 -7.19 -4.97
C THR A 130 17.72 -6.76 -3.87
N CYS A 131 17.22 -6.30 -2.73
CA CYS A 131 18.04 -6.04 -1.56
C CYS A 131 17.28 -6.36 -0.27
N GLU A 132 18.00 -6.45 0.86
CA GLU A 132 17.36 -6.58 2.17
C GLU A 132 16.38 -5.41 2.40
N SER A 133 15.22 -5.75 2.92
CA SER A 133 14.13 -4.80 3.20
C SER A 133 13.25 -5.30 4.33
N ALA A 134 12.44 -4.43 4.94
CA ALA A 134 11.47 -4.81 5.94
C ALA A 134 10.49 -5.91 5.44
N PRO A 135 9.91 -5.82 4.22
CA PRO A 135 9.10 -6.91 3.66
C PRO A 135 9.79 -8.27 3.66
N TYR A 136 11.02 -8.38 3.15
CA TYR A 136 11.73 -9.66 3.13
C TYR A 136 12.00 -10.22 4.52
N VAL A 137 12.42 -9.38 5.45
CA VAL A 137 12.71 -9.80 6.83
C VAL A 137 11.44 -10.28 7.53
N LEU A 138 10.36 -9.52 7.43
CA LEU A 138 9.09 -9.84 8.07
C LEU A 138 8.41 -11.07 7.45
N LYS A 139 8.49 -11.27 6.13
CA LYS A 139 8.03 -12.50 5.48
C LYS A 139 8.70 -13.76 6.03
N ASN A 140 9.99 -13.70 6.33
CA ASN A 140 10.69 -14.83 6.95
C ASN A 140 10.14 -15.17 8.35
N LEU A 141 9.47 -14.21 9.00
CA LEU A 141 8.78 -14.37 10.27
C LEU A 141 7.30 -14.75 10.11
N GLY A 142 6.78 -14.70 8.87
CA GLY A 142 5.43 -15.12 8.52
C GLY A 142 4.43 -14.01 8.33
N TYR A 143 4.88 -12.76 8.23
CA TYR A 143 4.05 -11.65 7.80
C TYR A 143 3.67 -11.78 6.32
N SER A 144 2.48 -11.35 5.97
CA SER A 144 2.13 -10.96 4.60
C SER A 144 2.54 -9.49 4.37
N THR A 145 2.86 -9.13 3.13
CA THR A 145 3.45 -7.81 2.88
C THR A 145 2.72 -7.08 1.77
N HIS A 146 2.17 -5.92 2.09
CA HIS A 146 1.27 -5.14 1.26
C HIS A 146 1.82 -3.75 1.04
N ALA A 147 1.74 -3.25 -0.20
CA ALA A 147 1.94 -1.84 -0.50
C ALA A 147 0.61 -1.24 -0.97
N VAL A 148 0.32 0.00 -0.57
CA VAL A 148 -0.89 0.75 -0.93
C VAL A 148 -0.50 2.15 -1.37
N HIS A 149 -1.11 2.66 -2.45
CA HIS A 149 -0.86 4.01 -2.95
C HIS A 149 -2.07 4.53 -3.74
N ASN A 150 -2.64 5.64 -3.32
CA ASN A 150 -3.80 6.25 -3.99
C ASN A 150 -3.45 7.04 -5.27
N ASN A 151 -2.39 6.63 -5.96
CA ASN A 151 -1.99 7.13 -7.27
C ASN A 151 -1.61 5.97 -8.22
N GLU A 152 -1.22 6.30 -9.44
CA GLU A 152 -0.87 5.32 -10.48
C GLU A 152 0.27 4.38 -10.07
N ALA A 153 0.12 3.09 -10.35
CA ALA A 153 1.12 2.06 -10.05
C ALA A 153 2.51 2.32 -10.67
N ASN A 154 2.56 3.03 -11.78
CA ASN A 154 3.81 3.32 -12.47
C ASN A 154 4.50 4.60 -11.98
N PHE A 155 3.88 5.37 -11.10
CA PHE A 155 4.50 6.55 -10.51
C PHE A 155 5.77 6.15 -9.75
N TYR A 156 6.91 6.76 -10.04
CA TYR A 156 8.27 6.33 -9.66
C TYR A 156 8.65 4.90 -10.08
N GLY A 157 7.83 4.22 -10.89
CA GLY A 157 8.08 2.83 -11.31
C GLY A 157 7.79 1.77 -10.25
N ARG A 158 7.01 2.10 -9.21
CA ARG A 158 6.73 1.25 -8.04
C ARG A 158 6.29 -0.16 -8.41
N ARG A 159 5.44 -0.32 -9.42
CA ARG A 159 5.02 -1.64 -9.93
C ARG A 159 6.20 -2.56 -10.27
N SER A 160 7.31 -2.02 -10.76
CA SER A 160 8.50 -2.79 -11.11
C SER A 160 9.46 -2.95 -9.94
N ILE A 161 9.46 -2.01 -8.99
CA ILE A 161 10.42 -1.93 -7.90
C ILE A 161 9.96 -2.73 -6.67
N PHE A 162 8.69 -2.63 -6.29
CA PHE A 162 8.17 -3.29 -5.10
C PHE A 162 8.35 -4.81 -5.07
N PRO A 163 8.27 -5.54 -6.21
CA PRO A 163 8.66 -6.95 -6.21
C PRO A 163 10.12 -7.19 -5.82
N ASN A 164 11.03 -6.25 -6.12
CA ASN A 164 12.45 -6.34 -5.73
C ASN A 164 12.68 -5.95 -4.26
N LEU A 165 11.71 -5.31 -3.63
CA LEU A 165 11.68 -5.00 -2.20
C LEU A 165 10.90 -6.02 -1.37
N GLY A 166 10.34 -7.06 -1.99
CA GLY A 166 9.77 -8.19 -1.28
C GLY A 166 8.26 -8.12 -1.02
N PHE A 167 7.53 -7.14 -1.55
CA PHE A 167 6.07 -7.07 -1.39
C PHE A 167 5.34 -8.22 -2.07
N ASP A 168 4.26 -8.70 -1.44
CA ASP A 168 3.36 -9.74 -1.97
C ASP A 168 2.23 -9.15 -2.79
N THR A 169 1.72 -7.98 -2.39
CA THR A 169 0.67 -7.26 -3.13
C THR A 169 0.99 -5.77 -3.24
N PHE A 170 0.43 -5.14 -4.27
CA PHE A 170 0.43 -3.70 -4.45
C PHE A 170 -0.93 -3.22 -4.94
N THR A 171 -1.66 -2.48 -4.09
CA THR A 171 -2.90 -1.79 -4.43
C THR A 171 -2.59 -0.36 -4.80
N SER A 172 -2.74 -0.02 -6.07
CA SER A 172 -2.66 1.35 -6.59
C SER A 172 -4.05 1.87 -6.94
N ALA A 173 -4.17 3.16 -7.27
CA ALA A 173 -5.46 3.78 -7.61
C ALA A 173 -6.27 2.98 -8.66
N GLU A 174 -5.60 2.30 -9.59
CA GLU A 174 -6.26 1.47 -10.61
C GLU A 174 -6.99 0.24 -10.02
N TYR A 175 -6.69 -0.13 -8.77
CA TYR A 175 -7.28 -1.28 -8.07
C TYR A 175 -8.22 -0.89 -6.93
N MET A 176 -8.50 0.41 -6.76
CA MET A 176 -9.47 0.93 -5.81
C MET A 176 -10.85 0.95 -6.46
N ALA A 177 -11.88 0.47 -5.74
CA ALA A 177 -13.18 0.16 -6.31
C ALA A 177 -14.07 1.39 -6.55
N GLU A 178 -13.82 2.48 -5.86
CA GLU A 178 -14.64 3.68 -5.94
C GLU A 178 -14.02 4.73 -6.85
N GLU A 179 -14.84 5.60 -7.45
CA GLU A 179 -14.35 6.85 -7.99
C GLU A 179 -13.90 7.69 -6.79
N ASN A 180 -12.61 7.73 -6.59
CA ASN A 180 -12.04 8.42 -5.45
C ASN A 180 -12.22 9.92 -5.62
N ASP A 181 -12.66 10.58 -4.56
CA ASP A 181 -12.71 12.03 -4.50
C ASP A 181 -11.31 12.60 -4.74
N LYS A 182 -11.31 13.70 -5.48
CA LYS A 182 -10.07 14.40 -5.84
C LYS A 182 -10.09 15.80 -5.29
N ASN A 183 -8.93 16.25 -4.88
CA ASN A 183 -8.75 17.64 -4.55
C ASN A 183 -8.80 18.54 -5.81
N PRO A 184 -8.87 19.88 -5.67
CA PRO A 184 -8.93 20.79 -6.81
C PRO A 184 -7.78 20.66 -7.83
N LEU A 185 -6.64 20.12 -7.43
CA LEU A 185 -5.51 19.83 -8.33
C LEU A 185 -5.61 18.46 -9.01
N GLY A 186 -6.63 17.67 -8.69
CA GLY A 186 -6.87 16.35 -9.29
C GLY A 186 -6.12 15.20 -8.62
N TRP A 187 -5.48 15.41 -7.46
CA TRP A 187 -4.92 14.34 -6.64
C TRP A 187 -6.03 13.63 -5.88
N THR A 188 -5.93 12.32 -5.78
CA THR A 188 -6.88 11.52 -5.00
C THR A 188 -6.74 11.84 -3.52
N LYS A 189 -7.86 12.10 -2.83
CA LYS A 189 -7.89 12.32 -1.39
C LYS A 189 -7.45 11.07 -0.63
N ASP A 190 -6.85 11.28 0.55
CA ASP A 190 -6.20 10.20 1.32
C ASP A 190 -7.21 9.36 2.11
N GLU A 191 -8.44 9.82 2.32
CA GLU A 191 -9.51 9.08 3.03
C GLU A 191 -9.74 7.65 2.49
N VAL A 192 -9.62 7.46 1.16
CA VAL A 192 -9.74 6.14 0.52
C VAL A 192 -8.74 5.10 1.07
N LEU A 193 -7.64 5.56 1.66
CA LEU A 193 -6.58 4.68 2.17
C LEU A 193 -7.00 3.92 3.43
N THR A 194 -7.97 4.44 4.22
CA THR A 194 -8.48 3.74 5.41
C THR A 194 -9.02 2.36 5.04
N ASP A 195 -9.95 2.31 4.09
CA ASP A 195 -10.56 1.05 3.65
C ASP A 195 -9.56 0.11 2.99
N GLU A 196 -8.62 0.64 2.20
CA GLU A 196 -7.61 -0.18 1.54
C GLU A 196 -6.60 -0.78 2.54
N ILE A 197 -6.26 -0.07 3.62
CA ILE A 197 -5.45 -0.60 4.72
C ILE A 197 -6.20 -1.72 5.45
N ILE A 198 -7.47 -1.50 5.82
CA ILE A 198 -8.30 -2.53 6.47
C ILE A 198 -8.45 -3.77 5.57
N LYS A 199 -8.67 -3.61 4.25
CA LYS A 199 -8.70 -4.73 3.30
C LYS A 199 -7.39 -5.53 3.28
N CYS A 200 -6.23 -4.89 3.46
CA CYS A 200 -4.97 -5.60 3.58
C CYS A 200 -4.97 -6.49 4.82
N LEU A 201 -5.33 -5.93 5.98
CA LEU A 201 -5.37 -6.65 7.26
C LEU A 201 -6.38 -7.81 7.25
N ASP A 202 -7.54 -7.62 6.63
CA ASP A 202 -8.59 -8.65 6.54
C ASP A 202 -8.26 -9.75 5.51
N SER A 203 -7.25 -9.56 4.66
CA SER A 203 -6.95 -10.47 3.57
C SER A 203 -6.17 -11.71 3.98
N THR A 204 -5.60 -11.75 5.18
CA THR A 204 -4.72 -12.83 5.66
C THR A 204 -5.06 -13.27 7.08
N GLU A 205 -4.63 -14.49 7.47
CA GLU A 205 -4.82 -15.01 8.84
C GLU A 205 -3.62 -14.74 9.78
N GLY A 206 -2.60 -14.07 9.30
CA GLY A 206 -1.36 -13.83 10.04
C GLY A 206 -1.08 -12.34 10.18
N PRO A 207 0.01 -11.96 10.85
CA PRO A 207 0.37 -10.57 10.95
C PRO A 207 0.73 -9.99 9.59
N ASP A 208 0.38 -8.72 9.38
CA ASP A 208 0.59 -8.00 8.14
C ASP A 208 1.59 -6.87 8.31
N TYR A 209 2.39 -6.66 7.26
CA TYR A 209 3.17 -5.46 7.04
C TYR A 209 2.53 -4.67 5.91
N VAL A 210 2.00 -3.49 6.20
CA VAL A 210 1.37 -2.61 5.22
C VAL A 210 2.17 -1.33 5.09
N TYR A 211 2.64 -1.03 3.89
CA TYR A 211 3.34 0.23 3.58
C TYR A 211 2.47 1.08 2.67
N THR A 212 1.91 2.15 3.24
CA THR A 212 0.97 3.04 2.56
C THR A 212 1.65 4.36 2.22
N ILE A 213 1.44 4.84 0.99
CA ILE A 213 1.95 6.12 0.49
C ILE A 213 0.76 6.97 0.07
N SER A 214 0.60 8.12 0.68
CA SER A 214 -0.45 9.09 0.35
C SER A 214 -0.07 9.97 -0.85
N THR A 215 -1.00 10.75 -1.38
CA THR A 215 -0.77 11.62 -2.54
C THR A 215 -1.40 13.00 -2.39
N GLN A 216 -2.39 13.19 -1.54
CA GLN A 216 -3.21 14.39 -1.49
C GLN A 216 -2.40 15.68 -1.32
N GLY A 217 -1.36 15.66 -0.48
CA GLY A 217 -0.50 16.81 -0.20
C GLY A 217 0.46 17.21 -1.33
N HIS A 218 0.43 16.54 -2.51
CA HIS A 218 1.38 16.76 -3.60
C HIS A 218 1.22 18.14 -4.26
N GLY A 219 2.34 18.86 -4.44
CA GLY A 219 2.40 20.12 -5.22
C GLY A 219 2.21 19.88 -6.75
N ALA A 220 2.24 20.91 -7.65
CA ALA A 220 2.54 22.31 -7.35
C ALA A 220 1.29 23.00 -6.77
N TYR A 221 1.49 23.86 -5.78
CA TYR A 221 0.39 24.58 -5.13
C TYR A 221 -0.01 25.80 -5.95
N PRO A 222 -1.32 26.15 -6.03
CA PRO A 222 -1.84 27.19 -6.92
C PRO A 222 -1.49 28.60 -6.41
N GLU A 223 -1.09 29.46 -7.32
CA GLU A 223 -0.87 30.89 -7.04
C GLU A 223 -2.20 31.67 -6.96
N GLU A 224 -3.26 31.11 -7.54
CA GLU A 224 -4.61 31.64 -7.49
C GLU A 224 -5.40 30.96 -6.36
N GLN A 225 -6.38 31.65 -5.78
CA GLN A 225 -7.26 31.05 -4.78
C GLN A 225 -8.18 30.02 -5.47
N LEU A 226 -8.07 28.75 -5.08
CA LEU A 226 -8.90 27.67 -5.62
C LEU A 226 -10.01 27.20 -4.65
N ILE A 227 -9.90 27.52 -3.36
CA ILE A 227 -10.89 27.15 -2.35
C ILE A 227 -11.73 28.40 -2.06
N ASP A 228 -13.03 28.37 -2.39
CA ASP A 228 -13.93 29.53 -2.27
C ASP A 228 -14.17 29.93 -0.81
N ASP A 229 -14.26 28.97 0.11
CA ASP A 229 -14.49 29.19 1.55
C ASP A 229 -13.52 28.33 2.36
N PRO A 230 -12.24 28.71 2.45
CA PRO A 230 -11.22 27.93 3.11
C PRO A 230 -11.47 27.89 4.64
N GLU A 231 -11.38 26.71 5.22
CA GLU A 231 -11.48 26.51 6.68
C GLU A 231 -10.32 27.21 7.39
N ILE A 232 -9.13 27.14 6.80
CA ILE A 232 -7.90 27.75 7.31
C ILE A 232 -7.46 28.86 6.36
N THR A 233 -7.36 30.09 6.87
CA THR A 233 -6.82 31.22 6.13
C THR A 233 -5.35 31.48 6.48
N VAL A 234 -4.56 31.90 5.49
CA VAL A 234 -3.12 32.13 5.65
C VAL A 234 -2.71 33.50 5.12
N THR A 235 -1.90 34.20 5.92
CA THR A 235 -1.29 35.49 5.56
C THR A 235 0.16 35.53 6.02
N GLY A 236 0.90 36.58 5.62
CA GLY A 236 2.27 36.82 6.10
C GLY A 236 3.36 36.43 5.12
N ALA A 237 3.05 35.74 4.02
CA ALA A 237 4.00 35.56 2.93
C ALA A 237 4.27 36.86 2.17
N ALA A 238 5.30 36.89 1.33
CA ALA A 238 5.75 38.10 0.66
C ALA A 238 4.77 38.61 -0.42
N THR A 239 3.99 37.71 -1.02
CA THR A 239 3.01 38.04 -2.07
C THR A 239 1.67 37.35 -1.79
N GLU A 240 0.60 37.85 -2.43
CA GLU A 240 -0.73 37.24 -2.38
C GLU A 240 -0.71 35.82 -2.98
N ALA A 241 -0.03 35.63 -4.10
CA ALA A 241 0.17 34.31 -4.71
C ALA A 241 0.78 33.30 -3.71
N GLN A 242 1.78 33.71 -2.96
CA GLN A 242 2.36 32.85 -1.92
C GLN A 242 1.43 32.61 -0.75
N ASN A 243 0.61 33.59 -0.35
CA ASN A 243 -0.43 33.36 0.66
C ASN A 243 -1.45 32.32 0.16
N ASN A 244 -1.89 32.41 -1.11
CA ASN A 244 -2.80 31.43 -1.72
C ASN A 244 -2.21 30.03 -1.76
N GLN A 245 -0.94 29.90 -2.13
CA GLN A 245 -0.22 28.60 -2.11
C GLN A 245 -0.21 27.98 -0.71
N TRP A 246 0.11 28.77 0.32
CA TRP A 246 0.14 28.30 1.69
C TRP A 246 -1.27 28.03 2.25
N GLU A 247 -2.26 28.81 1.87
CA GLU A 247 -3.66 28.60 2.27
C GLU A 247 -4.18 27.27 1.69
N TYR A 248 -3.97 27.06 0.39
CA TYR A 248 -4.29 25.78 -0.25
C TYR A 248 -3.60 24.61 0.47
N TYR A 249 -2.28 24.71 0.68
CA TYR A 249 -1.50 23.66 1.35
C TYR A 249 -2.01 23.39 2.79
N CYS A 250 -2.29 24.42 3.57
CA CYS A 250 -2.77 24.26 4.94
C CYS A 250 -4.14 23.55 5.00
N ASN A 251 -5.03 23.83 4.05
CA ASN A 251 -6.32 23.13 3.97
C ASN A 251 -6.14 21.67 3.53
N GLU A 252 -5.27 21.39 2.56
CA GLU A 252 -4.98 20.00 2.14
C GLU A 252 -4.40 19.15 3.27
N ILE A 253 -3.40 19.65 4.02
CA ILE A 253 -2.86 18.88 5.15
C ILE A 253 -3.83 18.80 6.32
N HIS A 254 -4.80 19.72 6.43
CA HIS A 254 -5.87 19.61 7.40
C HIS A 254 -6.83 18.46 7.06
N GLU A 255 -7.19 18.31 5.80
CA GLU A 255 -7.92 17.12 5.34
C GLU A 255 -7.13 15.82 5.58
N MET A 256 -5.81 15.84 5.34
CA MET A 256 -4.94 14.69 5.65
C MET A 256 -4.89 14.40 7.16
N ASP A 257 -4.93 15.41 8.02
CA ASP A 257 -5.02 15.25 9.49
C ASP A 257 -6.36 14.65 9.92
N ASN A 258 -7.46 14.99 9.22
CA ASN A 258 -8.76 14.35 9.41
C ASN A 258 -8.74 12.87 8.98
N PHE A 259 -8.09 12.54 7.87
CA PHE A 259 -7.83 11.15 7.47
C PHE A 259 -7.00 10.39 8.52
N VAL A 260 -5.95 11.01 9.07
CA VAL A 260 -5.17 10.40 10.17
C VAL A 260 -6.06 10.08 11.37
N LYS A 261 -7.02 10.96 11.70
CA LYS A 261 -7.99 10.70 12.77
C LYS A 261 -8.89 9.51 12.43
N GLU A 262 -9.47 9.50 11.25
CA GLU A 262 -10.35 8.41 10.77
C GLU A 262 -9.63 7.06 10.82
N LEU A 263 -8.41 6.98 10.27
CA LEU A 263 -7.62 5.76 10.26
C LEU A 263 -7.29 5.29 11.69
N THR A 264 -6.87 6.19 12.57
CA THR A 264 -6.55 5.81 13.96
C THR A 264 -7.79 5.41 14.75
N ASP A 265 -8.95 6.02 14.49
CA ASP A 265 -10.21 5.60 15.09
C ASP A 265 -10.64 4.20 14.60
N ALA A 266 -10.53 3.92 13.30
CA ALA A 266 -10.82 2.60 12.73
C ALA A 266 -9.89 1.51 13.27
N LEU A 267 -8.60 1.80 13.40
CA LEU A 267 -7.61 0.85 13.93
C LEU A 267 -7.69 0.67 15.45
N ALA A 268 -8.24 1.64 16.19
CA ALA A 268 -8.45 1.50 17.64
C ALA A 268 -9.46 0.39 17.98
N ASP A 269 -10.44 0.19 17.12
CA ASP A 269 -11.46 -0.87 17.25
C ASP A 269 -11.08 -2.16 16.51
N TYR A 270 -9.92 -2.21 15.83
CA TYR A 270 -9.48 -3.39 15.10
C TYR A 270 -9.13 -4.52 16.09
N PRO A 271 -9.56 -5.79 15.84
CA PRO A 271 -9.49 -6.88 16.83
C PRO A 271 -8.08 -7.41 17.11
N GLU A 272 -7.10 -7.04 16.31
CA GLU A 272 -5.71 -7.46 16.45
C GLU A 272 -4.81 -6.30 16.90
N ASP A 273 -3.66 -6.65 17.47
CA ASP A 273 -2.65 -5.66 17.83
C ASP A 273 -2.09 -4.98 16.57
N VAL A 274 -2.10 -3.66 16.55
CA VAL A 274 -1.62 -2.84 15.44
C VAL A 274 -0.63 -1.78 15.94
N ILE A 275 0.50 -1.66 15.26
CA ILE A 275 1.40 -0.51 15.36
C ILE A 275 1.37 0.26 14.04
N LEU A 276 1.08 1.56 14.10
CA LEU A 276 1.03 2.46 12.96
C LEU A 276 2.09 3.56 13.09
N VAL A 277 3.00 3.62 12.13
CA VAL A 277 4.00 4.69 12.02
C VAL A 277 3.58 5.65 10.92
N MET A 278 3.35 6.91 11.28
CA MET A 278 2.96 7.99 10.37
C MET A 278 4.03 9.06 10.34
N TYR A 279 4.39 9.55 9.16
CA TYR A 279 5.40 10.59 8.99
C TYR A 279 5.28 11.31 7.65
N GLY A 280 5.70 12.59 7.61
CA GLY A 280 5.86 13.31 6.36
C GLY A 280 7.15 12.88 5.64
N ASP A 281 7.09 12.74 4.32
CA ASP A 281 8.23 12.27 3.52
C ASP A 281 9.24 13.37 3.15
N HIS A 282 8.81 14.60 3.04
CA HIS A 282 9.60 15.80 2.81
C HIS A 282 8.79 17.08 3.04
N LEU A 283 9.45 18.22 3.06
CA LEU A 283 8.79 19.53 3.09
C LEU A 283 8.11 19.83 1.72
N PRO A 284 7.04 20.67 1.73
CA PRO A 284 6.36 21.06 0.50
C PRO A 284 7.27 21.86 -0.46
N THR A 285 6.92 21.84 -1.75
CA THR A 285 7.64 22.56 -2.81
C THR A 285 7.31 24.07 -2.78
N MET A 286 7.73 24.76 -1.72
CA MET A 286 7.45 26.19 -1.46
C MET A 286 8.72 27.06 -1.52
N GLY A 287 9.84 26.49 -1.96
CA GLY A 287 11.12 27.23 -2.04
C GLY A 287 11.69 27.64 -0.68
N LEU A 288 11.34 26.94 0.40
CA LEU A 288 11.80 27.23 1.75
C LEU A 288 13.31 27.18 1.89
N THR A 289 13.85 28.12 2.64
CA THR A 289 15.24 28.14 3.10
C THR A 289 15.33 27.82 4.60
N VAL A 290 16.53 27.57 5.10
CA VAL A 290 16.72 27.31 6.55
C VAL A 290 16.36 28.55 7.39
N GLU A 291 16.45 29.75 6.84
CA GLU A 291 16.08 31.01 7.50
C GLU A 291 14.59 31.15 7.69
N ASP A 292 13.79 30.56 6.80
CA ASP A 292 12.33 30.60 6.86
C ASP A 292 11.75 29.74 7.98
N LEU A 293 12.54 28.80 8.50
CA LEU A 293 12.10 27.81 9.47
C LEU A 293 12.54 28.12 10.91
N LYS A 294 11.64 27.96 11.87
CA LYS A 294 11.92 28.09 13.31
C LYS A 294 12.94 27.08 13.80
N ASN A 295 12.90 25.85 13.25
CA ASN A 295 13.82 24.77 13.60
C ASN A 295 15.15 24.80 12.83
N LYS A 296 15.26 25.63 11.79
CA LYS A 296 16.45 25.76 10.94
C LYS A 296 16.85 24.49 10.16
N TYR A 297 15.91 23.59 9.90
CA TYR A 297 16.15 22.31 9.21
C TYR A 297 15.20 22.10 8.05
N LEU A 298 15.74 21.88 6.85
CA LEU A 298 14.96 21.56 5.64
C LEU A 298 14.72 20.05 5.48
N PHE A 299 15.64 19.21 5.93
CA PHE A 299 15.58 17.76 5.79
C PHE A 299 14.99 17.10 7.06
N GLN A 300 13.87 17.63 7.53
CA GLN A 300 13.24 17.18 8.75
C GLN A 300 11.73 17.39 8.71
N THR A 301 11.02 16.32 9.00
CA THR A 301 9.59 16.29 9.32
C THR A 301 9.40 15.76 10.73
N GLU A 302 8.21 15.30 11.05
CA GLU A 302 7.87 14.70 12.34
C GLU A 302 7.22 13.33 12.10
N TYR A 303 7.32 12.45 13.12
CA TYR A 303 6.63 11.17 13.08
C TYR A 303 5.86 10.89 14.38
N VAL A 304 4.85 10.06 14.25
CA VAL A 304 4.12 9.42 15.35
C VAL A 304 4.17 7.91 15.15
N MET A 305 4.42 7.19 16.24
CA MET A 305 4.26 5.73 16.31
C MET A 305 3.10 5.47 17.27
N TRP A 306 1.93 5.23 16.68
CA TRP A 306 0.67 4.94 17.35
C TRP A 306 0.50 3.43 17.50
N ASP A 307 -0.22 2.99 18.51
CA ASP A 307 -0.60 1.59 18.72
C ASP A 307 -1.93 1.48 19.45
N ASN A 308 -2.66 0.34 19.29
CA ASN A 308 -3.91 0.06 19.99
C ASN A 308 -3.75 -0.85 21.21
N PHE A 309 -2.53 -1.26 21.56
CA PHE A 309 -2.29 -2.23 22.63
C PHE A 309 -1.46 -1.68 23.82
N GLY A 310 -1.09 -0.41 23.81
CA GLY A 310 -0.49 0.29 24.96
C GLY A 310 1.02 0.16 25.10
N MET A 311 1.77 0.34 24.01
CA MET A 311 3.23 0.38 24.02
C MET A 311 3.78 1.51 24.89
N GLU A 312 4.94 1.27 25.53
CA GLU A 312 5.64 2.31 26.25
C GLU A 312 5.99 3.48 25.34
N LYS A 313 5.57 4.68 25.73
CA LYS A 313 5.85 5.91 25.00
C LYS A 313 7.31 6.30 25.08
N LYS A 314 7.92 6.59 23.91
CA LYS A 314 9.30 7.11 23.83
C LYS A 314 9.39 8.34 22.94
N LYS A 315 10.24 9.28 23.31
CA LYS A 315 10.60 10.46 22.51
C LYS A 315 11.98 10.25 21.92
N VAL A 316 12.08 9.92 20.64
CA VAL A 316 13.34 9.61 19.96
C VAL A 316 13.35 10.28 18.59
N ASN A 317 14.44 11.00 18.27
CA ASN A 317 14.63 11.51 16.91
C ASN A 317 15.30 10.43 16.05
N LEU A 318 14.77 10.19 14.86
CA LEU A 318 15.20 9.14 13.96
C LEU A 318 15.46 9.69 12.55
N SER A 319 16.36 9.04 11.83
CA SER A 319 16.43 9.16 10.37
C SER A 319 15.52 8.13 9.72
N ALA A 320 15.08 8.40 8.49
CA ALA A 320 14.18 7.51 7.75
C ALA A 320 14.70 6.07 7.69
N TYR A 321 15.98 5.88 7.43
CA TYR A 321 16.64 4.57 7.40
C TYR A 321 16.74 3.85 8.78
N GLN A 322 16.37 4.51 9.88
CA GLN A 322 16.37 3.91 11.24
C GLN A 322 14.98 3.43 11.69
N MET A 323 13.92 3.92 11.03
CA MET A 323 12.55 3.75 11.52
C MET A 323 12.12 2.28 11.59
N ALA A 324 12.31 1.53 10.51
CA ALA A 324 11.92 0.12 10.51
C ALA A 324 12.65 -0.70 11.58
N ALA A 325 13.93 -0.40 11.80
CA ALA A 325 14.72 -1.04 12.87
C ALA A 325 14.20 -0.69 14.28
N GLU A 326 13.78 0.56 14.52
CA GLU A 326 13.18 0.98 15.79
C GLU A 326 11.84 0.27 16.02
N VAL A 327 10.96 0.23 15.02
CA VAL A 327 9.67 -0.47 15.10
C VAL A 327 9.89 -1.96 15.42
N MET A 328 10.76 -2.61 14.67
CA MET A 328 11.08 -4.03 14.89
C MET A 328 11.64 -4.28 16.30
N ASP A 329 12.55 -3.43 16.78
CA ASP A 329 13.10 -3.52 18.15
C ASP A 329 11.99 -3.41 19.21
N ARG A 330 11.03 -2.48 19.01
CA ARG A 330 9.91 -2.24 19.92
C ARG A 330 8.95 -3.44 20.05
N VAL A 331 8.83 -4.23 19.02
CA VAL A 331 7.99 -5.45 18.99
C VAL A 331 8.82 -6.74 19.13
N GLY A 332 10.11 -6.62 19.53
CA GLY A 332 10.99 -7.75 19.82
C GLY A 332 11.48 -8.51 18.58
N ILE A 333 11.49 -7.87 17.41
CA ILE A 333 12.03 -8.45 16.17
C ILE A 333 13.48 -7.99 15.98
N HIS A 334 14.40 -8.96 16.02
CA HIS A 334 15.85 -8.73 15.87
C HIS A 334 16.41 -9.56 14.70
N GLU A 335 15.83 -9.33 13.52
CA GLU A 335 16.17 -10.03 12.28
C GLU A 335 16.58 -9.03 11.18
N GLY A 336 17.20 -9.53 10.11
CA GLY A 336 17.81 -8.71 9.06
C GLY A 336 19.17 -8.14 9.47
N ASN A 337 20.10 -8.03 8.52
CA ASN A 337 21.46 -7.54 8.83
C ASN A 337 21.49 -6.03 9.05
N VAL A 338 20.80 -5.27 8.18
CA VAL A 338 20.71 -3.82 8.29
C VAL A 338 19.95 -3.40 9.54
N PHE A 339 18.80 -4.05 9.83
CA PHE A 339 17.98 -3.69 10.99
C PHE A 339 18.66 -4.03 12.31
N LYS A 340 19.26 -5.22 12.44
CA LYS A 340 20.10 -5.56 13.62
C LYS A 340 21.28 -4.63 13.78
N TYR A 341 21.88 -4.20 12.67
CA TYR A 341 22.97 -3.23 12.72
C TYR A 341 22.51 -1.92 13.36
N HIS A 342 21.37 -1.36 12.92
CA HIS A 342 20.81 -0.15 13.52
C HIS A 342 20.49 -0.33 15.01
N GLN A 343 19.83 -1.43 15.38
CA GLN A 343 19.47 -1.74 16.76
C GLN A 343 20.70 -1.79 17.67
N ALA A 344 21.78 -2.42 17.21
CA ALA A 344 22.98 -2.64 18.01
C ALA A 344 23.99 -1.47 17.98
N ARG A 345 24.03 -0.70 16.89
CA ARG A 345 25.16 0.18 16.59
C ARG A 345 24.84 1.66 16.47
N ARG A 346 23.57 2.09 16.40
CA ARG A 346 23.18 3.50 16.15
C ARG A 346 23.83 4.53 17.07
N ASN A 347 24.24 4.13 18.28
CA ASN A 347 24.89 5.00 19.26
C ASN A 347 26.42 4.84 19.31
N THR A 348 27.04 4.11 18.38
CA THR A 348 28.48 3.89 18.35
C THR A 348 29.20 4.94 17.50
N LYS A 349 30.49 5.18 17.79
CA LYS A 349 31.28 6.19 17.10
C LYS A 349 31.45 5.95 15.61
N ASN A 350 31.50 4.69 15.17
CA ASN A 350 31.74 4.30 13.78
C ASN A 350 30.44 4.01 13.01
N TYR A 351 29.29 4.31 13.60
CA TYR A 351 27.99 3.94 13.04
C TYR A 351 27.83 4.28 11.55
N GLN A 352 28.14 5.50 11.13
CA GLN A 352 27.96 5.93 9.75
C GLN A 352 28.91 5.21 8.78
N VAL A 353 30.18 5.06 9.14
CA VAL A 353 31.20 4.41 8.30
C VAL A 353 30.94 2.91 8.13
N ASP A 354 30.53 2.24 9.20
CA ASP A 354 30.22 0.83 9.15
C ASP A 354 28.90 0.59 8.38
N LEU A 355 27.91 1.51 8.48
CA LEU A 355 26.67 1.46 7.69
C LEU A 355 26.95 1.60 6.19
N GLU A 356 27.79 2.57 5.80
CA GLU A 356 28.22 2.75 4.40
C GLU A 356 28.87 1.47 3.87
N THR A 357 29.76 0.87 4.64
CA THR A 357 30.43 -0.37 4.26
C THR A 357 29.45 -1.53 4.09
N LEU A 358 28.52 -1.69 5.04
CA LEU A 358 27.47 -2.71 4.98
C LEU A 358 26.57 -2.50 3.75
N GLN A 359 26.07 -1.29 3.55
CA GLN A 359 25.21 -0.96 2.40
C GLN A 359 25.91 -1.22 1.06
N TYR A 360 27.20 -0.83 0.96
CA TYR A 360 27.98 -1.09 -0.24
C TYR A 360 28.11 -2.59 -0.52
N ASP A 361 28.43 -3.41 0.50
CA ASP A 361 28.53 -4.87 0.33
C ASP A 361 27.20 -5.47 -0.14
N LEU A 362 26.08 -5.01 0.40
CA LEU A 362 24.75 -5.54 0.07
C LEU A 362 24.29 -5.18 -1.35
N LEU A 363 24.61 -3.97 -1.84
CA LEU A 363 24.09 -3.46 -3.11
C LEU A 363 25.07 -3.63 -4.28
N TYR A 364 26.35 -3.37 -4.05
CA TYR A 364 27.37 -3.26 -5.11
C TYR A 364 28.56 -4.18 -4.90
N GLY A 365 28.76 -4.66 -3.67
CA GLY A 365 29.91 -5.46 -3.27
C GLY A 365 29.81 -6.92 -3.65
N LYS A 366 30.58 -7.74 -2.96
CA LYS A 366 30.60 -9.19 -3.16
C LYS A 366 29.61 -9.93 -2.27
N GLN A 367 28.76 -9.21 -1.55
CA GLN A 367 27.73 -9.75 -0.67
C GLN A 367 28.29 -10.72 0.39
N TYR A 368 29.45 -10.38 0.94
CA TYR A 368 30.09 -11.19 1.99
C TYR A 368 29.20 -11.36 3.22
N THR A 369 28.33 -10.38 3.48
CA THR A 369 27.30 -10.45 4.52
C THR A 369 26.34 -11.64 4.32
N TYR A 370 26.21 -12.14 3.08
CA TYR A 370 25.36 -13.26 2.68
C TYR A 370 26.17 -14.44 2.12
N ASP A 371 27.40 -14.64 2.57
CA ASP A 371 28.28 -15.72 2.07
C ASP A 371 28.52 -15.68 0.54
N GLY A 372 28.43 -14.49 -0.06
CA GLY A 372 28.73 -14.23 -1.46
C GLY A 372 27.57 -14.39 -2.45
N ALA A 373 26.33 -14.49 -1.97
CA ALA A 373 25.16 -14.59 -2.83
C ALA A 373 23.94 -13.87 -2.22
N ASN A 374 23.24 -13.06 -3.02
CA ASN A 374 22.01 -12.40 -2.60
C ASN A 374 20.91 -13.45 -2.30
N PRO A 375 20.40 -13.54 -1.06
CA PRO A 375 19.39 -14.52 -0.68
C PRO A 375 17.96 -14.13 -1.08
N PHE A 376 17.75 -12.91 -1.58
CA PHE A 376 16.43 -12.36 -1.85
C PHE A 376 16.07 -12.56 -3.32
N GLU A 377 14.95 -13.22 -3.56
CA GLU A 377 14.39 -13.40 -4.90
C GLU A 377 13.26 -12.41 -5.14
N ARG A 378 13.16 -11.89 -6.37
CA ARG A 378 12.04 -11.05 -6.80
C ARG A 378 10.72 -11.77 -6.56
N THR A 379 9.77 -11.11 -5.88
CA THR A 379 8.46 -11.69 -5.61
C THR A 379 7.58 -11.75 -6.88
N LYS A 380 6.61 -12.65 -6.86
CA LYS A 380 5.50 -12.67 -7.83
C LYS A 380 4.38 -11.76 -7.32
N MET A 381 4.71 -10.49 -7.07
CA MET A 381 3.79 -9.51 -6.52
C MET A 381 2.49 -9.45 -7.32
N ARG A 382 1.36 -9.58 -6.64
CA ARG A 382 0.03 -9.39 -7.20
C ARG A 382 -0.34 -7.91 -7.16
N MET A 383 -0.99 -7.43 -8.22
CA MET A 383 -1.62 -6.12 -8.23
C MET A 383 -3.04 -6.22 -7.65
N GLY A 384 -3.34 -5.37 -6.66
CA GLY A 384 -4.55 -5.48 -5.83
C GLY A 384 -4.49 -6.59 -4.80
N ILE A 385 -5.40 -6.58 -3.84
CA ILE A 385 -5.51 -7.61 -2.78
C ILE A 385 -6.16 -8.89 -3.32
N TYR A 386 -7.14 -8.76 -4.21
CA TYR A 386 -7.87 -9.88 -4.79
C TYR A 386 -7.80 -9.85 -6.31
N ASP A 387 -7.85 -11.03 -6.93
CA ASP A 387 -7.88 -11.14 -8.38
C ASP A 387 -9.23 -10.68 -8.94
N THR A 388 -9.21 -10.02 -10.10
CA THR A 388 -10.42 -9.71 -10.86
C THR A 388 -10.93 -10.97 -11.51
N THR A 389 -12.21 -11.34 -11.28
CA THR A 389 -12.86 -12.48 -11.91
C THR A 389 -13.83 -12.04 -13.00
N LEU A 390 -14.16 -12.96 -13.88
CA LEU A 390 -15.23 -12.84 -14.86
C LEU A 390 -16.11 -14.09 -14.71
N ASP A 391 -17.29 -13.94 -14.11
CA ASP A 391 -18.11 -15.08 -13.67
C ASP A 391 -19.24 -15.40 -14.65
N SER A 392 -20.00 -14.41 -15.10
CA SER A 392 -21.15 -14.61 -15.96
C SER A 392 -21.48 -13.39 -16.81
N ILE A 393 -22.36 -13.58 -17.79
CA ILE A 393 -22.97 -12.54 -18.64
C ILE A 393 -24.48 -12.64 -18.52
N GLN A 394 -25.17 -11.50 -18.44
CA GLN A 394 -26.61 -11.39 -18.54
C GLN A 394 -26.98 -10.51 -19.72
N VAL A 395 -27.83 -11.00 -20.59
CA VAL A 395 -28.40 -10.21 -21.67
C VAL A 395 -29.44 -9.25 -21.09
N VAL A 396 -29.28 -7.95 -21.34
CA VAL A 396 -30.19 -6.88 -20.90
C VAL A 396 -31.10 -6.44 -22.03
N SER A 397 -30.52 -6.25 -23.22
CA SER A 397 -31.26 -5.89 -24.43
C SER A 397 -30.66 -6.62 -25.64
N GLU A 398 -31.48 -7.42 -26.33
CA GLU A 398 -31.09 -8.05 -27.58
C GLU A 398 -31.04 -7.04 -28.73
N THR A 399 -31.90 -6.03 -28.70
CA THR A 399 -32.00 -5.01 -29.75
C THR A 399 -30.78 -4.11 -29.77
N ASP A 400 -30.32 -3.70 -28.59
CA ASP A 400 -29.18 -2.78 -28.44
C ASP A 400 -27.88 -3.53 -28.14
N HIS A 401 -27.94 -4.87 -28.14
CA HIS A 401 -26.81 -5.73 -27.75
C HIS A 401 -26.16 -5.29 -26.46
N THR A 402 -27.00 -5.11 -25.41
CA THR A 402 -26.52 -4.66 -24.07
C THR A 402 -26.39 -5.86 -23.14
N TYR A 403 -25.23 -5.93 -22.47
CA TYR A 403 -24.89 -7.02 -21.57
C TYR A 403 -24.39 -6.50 -20.25
N TYR A 404 -24.82 -7.09 -19.13
CA TYR A 404 -24.15 -7.01 -17.86
C TYR A 404 -23.05 -8.07 -17.80
N ILE A 405 -21.85 -7.65 -17.52
CA ILE A 405 -20.69 -8.50 -17.24
C ILE A 405 -20.57 -8.59 -15.73
N GLN A 406 -20.67 -9.79 -15.17
CA GLN A 406 -20.64 -10.03 -13.73
C GLN A 406 -19.34 -10.73 -13.33
N GLY A 407 -18.82 -10.36 -12.19
CA GLY A 407 -17.57 -10.88 -11.64
C GLY A 407 -17.26 -10.28 -10.28
N THR A 408 -16.01 -10.19 -9.94
CA THR A 408 -15.54 -9.57 -8.68
C THR A 408 -14.34 -8.67 -8.91
N ASN A 409 -14.16 -7.72 -7.99
CA ASN A 409 -13.03 -6.79 -7.93
C ASN A 409 -12.88 -5.94 -9.21
N PHE A 410 -14.01 -5.56 -9.81
CA PHE A 410 -14.02 -4.54 -10.85
C PHE A 410 -13.76 -3.17 -10.23
N THR A 411 -13.14 -2.29 -11.00
CA THR A 411 -12.84 -0.89 -10.64
C THR A 411 -13.15 0.00 -11.83
N PRO A 412 -13.18 1.33 -11.69
CA PRO A 412 -13.29 2.26 -12.82
C PRO A 412 -12.23 2.04 -13.92
N SER A 413 -11.12 1.39 -13.57
CA SER A 413 -10.04 1.03 -14.51
C SER A 413 -10.25 -0.32 -15.22
N SER A 414 -11.35 -1.03 -14.92
CA SER A 414 -11.69 -2.30 -15.57
C SER A 414 -12.23 -2.08 -16.97
N GLN A 415 -11.73 -2.84 -17.94
CA GLN A 415 -12.21 -2.82 -19.31
C GLN A 415 -12.34 -4.22 -19.89
N VAL A 416 -13.41 -4.46 -20.64
CA VAL A 416 -13.66 -5.74 -21.30
C VAL A 416 -12.83 -5.86 -22.59
N LYS A 417 -12.28 -7.04 -22.82
CA LYS A 417 -11.77 -7.47 -24.12
C LYS A 417 -12.65 -8.57 -24.70
N ILE A 418 -12.92 -8.47 -26.00
CA ILE A 418 -13.63 -9.46 -26.77
C ILE A 418 -12.69 -9.96 -27.87
N ASN A 419 -12.38 -11.25 -27.89
CA ASN A 419 -11.40 -11.86 -28.80
C ASN A 419 -10.03 -11.16 -28.82
N GLY A 420 -9.63 -10.59 -27.70
CA GLY A 420 -8.38 -9.86 -27.55
C GLY A 420 -8.42 -8.37 -27.90
N GLU A 421 -9.49 -7.88 -28.52
CA GLU A 421 -9.69 -6.47 -28.85
C GLU A 421 -10.37 -5.72 -27.71
N TRP A 422 -9.99 -4.44 -27.50
CA TRP A 422 -10.56 -3.58 -26.49
C TRP A 422 -12.00 -3.18 -26.83
N TYR A 423 -12.86 -3.18 -25.83
CA TYR A 423 -14.26 -2.82 -25.99
C TYR A 423 -14.67 -1.75 -24.96
N ASP A 424 -15.51 -0.80 -25.40
CA ASP A 424 -16.01 0.25 -24.52
C ASP A 424 -16.83 -0.37 -23.38
N THR A 425 -16.47 0.00 -22.17
CA THR A 425 -16.98 -0.63 -20.95
C THR A 425 -17.36 0.44 -19.96
N VAL A 426 -18.56 0.36 -19.42
CA VAL A 426 -19.04 1.22 -18.33
C VAL A 426 -18.89 0.45 -17.02
N TYR A 427 -18.19 1.03 -16.08
CA TYR A 427 -18.13 0.55 -14.70
C TYR A 427 -19.43 0.91 -13.97
N VAL A 428 -20.01 -0.04 -13.26
CA VAL A 428 -21.22 0.18 -12.44
C VAL A 428 -20.92 0.05 -10.96
N ASN A 429 -20.24 -1.05 -10.58
CA ASN A 429 -19.82 -1.34 -9.22
C ASN A 429 -18.78 -2.49 -9.21
N PRO A 430 -18.21 -2.87 -8.07
CA PRO A 430 -17.18 -3.91 -8.00
C PRO A 430 -17.55 -5.30 -8.55
N THR A 431 -18.83 -5.53 -8.82
CA THR A 431 -19.33 -6.81 -9.34
C THR A 431 -19.99 -6.73 -10.72
N LYS A 432 -20.08 -5.50 -11.30
CA LYS A 432 -20.84 -5.29 -12.54
C LYS A 432 -20.19 -4.28 -13.48
N LEU A 433 -20.02 -4.69 -14.73
CA LEU A 433 -19.71 -3.81 -15.86
C LEU A 433 -20.84 -3.89 -16.91
N ILE A 434 -20.92 -2.89 -17.79
CA ILE A 434 -21.84 -2.85 -18.92
C ILE A 434 -21.03 -2.74 -20.21
N ILE A 435 -21.42 -3.51 -21.22
CA ILE A 435 -21.02 -3.32 -22.63
C ILE A 435 -22.26 -3.22 -23.51
N THR A 436 -22.19 -2.44 -24.60
CA THR A 436 -23.31 -2.20 -25.53
C THR A 436 -22.86 -2.20 -26.99
N GLY A 437 -23.79 -2.47 -27.91
CA GLY A 437 -23.59 -2.23 -29.34
C GLY A 437 -22.82 -3.31 -30.10
N LYS A 438 -22.53 -4.46 -29.48
CA LYS A 438 -21.94 -5.61 -30.20
C LYS A 438 -22.73 -6.87 -29.93
N GLU A 439 -23.23 -7.51 -31.00
CA GLU A 439 -23.73 -8.86 -30.95
C GLU A 439 -22.59 -9.83 -30.58
N LEU A 440 -22.83 -10.67 -29.58
CA LEU A 440 -21.85 -11.64 -29.08
C LEU A 440 -22.23 -13.04 -29.59
N ASP A 441 -21.26 -13.70 -30.22
CA ASP A 441 -21.37 -15.10 -30.60
C ASP A 441 -21.02 -16.02 -29.44
N ASP A 442 -21.58 -17.21 -29.36
CA ASP A 442 -21.34 -18.21 -28.31
C ASP A 442 -19.85 -18.53 -28.11
N PHE A 443 -19.04 -18.47 -29.16
CA PHE A 443 -17.63 -18.78 -29.15
C PHE A 443 -16.74 -17.55 -28.95
N ASP A 444 -17.30 -16.34 -28.90
CA ASP A 444 -16.52 -15.14 -28.52
C ASP A 444 -15.90 -15.34 -27.16
N ARG A 445 -14.65 -14.88 -27.01
CA ARG A 445 -13.90 -14.99 -25.77
C ARG A 445 -13.79 -13.64 -25.09
N LEU A 446 -14.31 -13.58 -23.86
CA LEU A 446 -14.27 -12.38 -23.05
C LEU A 446 -13.24 -12.49 -21.94
N SER A 447 -12.65 -11.37 -21.60
CA SER A 447 -11.86 -11.17 -20.39
C SER A 447 -12.01 -9.74 -19.88
N VAL A 448 -11.84 -9.55 -18.58
CA VAL A 448 -11.75 -8.23 -17.96
C VAL A 448 -10.29 -7.93 -17.69
N VAL A 449 -9.85 -6.74 -18.04
CA VAL A 449 -8.47 -6.29 -17.92
C VAL A 449 -8.45 -5.01 -17.10
N GLN A 450 -7.63 -4.97 -16.06
CA GLN A 450 -7.31 -3.73 -15.37
C GLN A 450 -6.30 -2.95 -16.18
N ARG A 451 -6.58 -1.68 -16.44
CA ARG A 451 -5.73 -0.78 -17.24
C ARG A 451 -5.06 0.25 -16.34
N SER A 452 -3.87 0.68 -16.73
CA SER A 452 -3.23 1.82 -16.08
C SER A 452 -4.01 3.11 -16.35
N ASN A 453 -4.02 4.01 -15.39
CA ASN A 453 -4.62 5.35 -15.52
C ASN A 453 -3.74 6.30 -16.35
N SER A 454 -2.50 5.90 -16.66
CA SER A 454 -1.60 6.66 -17.53
C SER A 454 -2.19 6.88 -18.94
N SER A 455 -1.72 7.90 -19.63
CA SER A 455 -2.15 8.22 -21.00
C SER A 455 -2.04 7.05 -21.99
N THR A 456 -1.14 6.10 -21.73
CA THR A 456 -0.96 4.90 -22.57
C THR A 456 -1.96 3.80 -22.29
N ARG A 457 -2.69 3.87 -21.17
CA ARG A 457 -3.72 2.91 -20.72
C ARG A 457 -3.34 1.44 -20.94
N LYS A 458 -2.12 1.06 -20.55
CA LYS A 458 -1.59 -0.30 -20.74
C LYS A 458 -2.33 -1.31 -19.85
N ALA A 459 -2.46 -2.54 -20.35
CA ALA A 459 -2.95 -3.65 -19.55
C ALA A 459 -2.02 -3.94 -18.36
N MET A 460 -2.59 -4.12 -17.18
CA MET A 460 -1.88 -4.43 -15.94
C MET A 460 -2.11 -5.88 -15.51
N THR A 461 -3.35 -6.25 -15.27
CA THR A 461 -3.77 -7.63 -15.01
C THR A 461 -4.97 -7.98 -15.88
N LYS A 462 -5.24 -9.27 -15.99
CA LYS A 462 -6.29 -9.80 -16.85
C LYS A 462 -6.92 -11.02 -16.19
N SER A 463 -8.26 -11.08 -16.16
CA SER A 463 -8.99 -12.29 -15.81
C SER A 463 -8.75 -13.41 -16.83
N HIS A 464 -9.13 -14.62 -16.51
CA HIS A 464 -9.12 -15.71 -17.48
C HIS A 464 -10.06 -15.42 -18.66
N ASP A 465 -9.66 -15.81 -19.89
CA ASP A 465 -10.53 -15.74 -21.07
C ASP A 465 -11.63 -16.80 -20.96
N ARG A 466 -12.89 -16.40 -21.07
CA ARG A 466 -14.05 -17.29 -21.01
C ARG A 466 -14.91 -17.14 -22.26
N ALA A 467 -15.43 -18.24 -22.78
CA ALA A 467 -16.36 -18.23 -23.90
C ALA A 467 -17.75 -17.77 -23.46
N VAL A 468 -18.45 -17.05 -24.34
CA VAL A 468 -19.79 -16.48 -24.08
C VAL A 468 -20.80 -17.57 -23.68
N TYR A 469 -20.83 -18.69 -24.36
CA TYR A 469 -21.77 -19.80 -24.04
C TYR A 469 -21.59 -20.28 -22.57
N ALA A 470 -20.37 -20.34 -22.07
CA ALA A 470 -20.09 -20.75 -20.69
C ALA A 470 -20.54 -19.69 -19.70
N LEU A 471 -20.33 -18.40 -20.00
CA LEU A 471 -20.74 -17.28 -19.17
C LEU A 471 -22.27 -17.15 -19.09
N LEU A 472 -22.97 -17.41 -20.18
CA LEU A 472 -24.46 -17.45 -20.25
C LEU A 472 -25.04 -18.64 -19.48
N ALA A 473 -24.38 -19.80 -19.51
CA ALA A 473 -24.80 -20.98 -18.76
C ALA A 473 -24.72 -20.77 -17.27
N ASP A 474 -23.63 -20.14 -16.78
CA ASP A 474 -23.43 -19.80 -15.36
C ASP A 474 -24.46 -18.77 -14.86
N SER A 475 -24.87 -17.83 -15.72
CA SER A 475 -25.95 -16.89 -15.41
C SER A 475 -27.31 -17.56 -15.17
N LYS A 476 -27.66 -18.53 -16.01
CA LYS A 476 -28.92 -19.30 -15.85
C LYS A 476 -28.91 -20.12 -14.55
N TRP A 477 -27.81 -20.75 -14.23
CA TRP A 477 -27.69 -21.57 -13.03
C TRP A 477 -27.83 -20.72 -11.75
N LYS A 478 -27.26 -19.52 -11.69
CA LYS A 478 -27.42 -18.59 -10.55
C LYS A 478 -28.87 -18.16 -10.37
N LEU A 479 -29.58 -17.81 -11.47
CA LEU A 479 -30.99 -17.43 -11.42
C LEU A 479 -31.90 -18.58 -10.96
N ASP A 480 -31.58 -19.80 -11.33
CA ASP A 480 -32.34 -20.98 -10.91
C ASP A 480 -32.06 -21.36 -9.45
N SER A 481 -30.84 -21.16 -8.96
CA SER A 481 -30.49 -21.38 -7.56
C SER A 481 -31.08 -20.32 -6.62
N GLU A 482 -31.17 -19.06 -7.03
CA GLU A 482 -31.85 -18.00 -6.29
C GLU A 482 -33.37 -18.22 -6.23
N LYS A 483 -33.99 -18.70 -7.27
CA LYS A 483 -35.40 -19.07 -7.28
C LYS A 483 -35.71 -20.27 -6.39
N SER A 484 -34.81 -21.26 -6.32
CA SER A 484 -34.98 -22.43 -5.45
C SER A 484 -34.78 -22.11 -3.97
N SER A 485 -33.99 -21.09 -3.64
CA SER A 485 -33.81 -20.62 -2.25
C SER A 485 -34.96 -19.74 -1.75
N SER A 486 -35.71 -19.09 -2.67
CA SER A 486 -36.89 -18.29 -2.33
C SER A 486 -38.18 -19.11 -2.12
N ASP A 487 -38.23 -20.36 -2.62
CA ASP A 487 -39.40 -21.26 -2.48
C ASP A 487 -39.38 -22.10 -1.18
N THR A 488 -38.35 -22.01 -0.35
CA THR A 488 -38.23 -22.77 0.91
C THR A 488 -38.41 -21.93 2.18
N GLY A 489 -39.12 -20.81 2.11
CA GLY A 489 -39.29 -19.91 3.26
C GLY A 489 -40.64 -19.23 3.36
N SER A 490 -41.74 -20.00 3.48
CA SER A 490 -42.98 -19.46 4.03
C SER A 490 -43.19 -20.01 5.42
N MET A 491 -42.74 -19.29 6.43
CA MET A 491 -43.34 -19.30 7.77
C MET A 491 -43.31 -17.88 8.32
N GLU A 492 -44.51 -17.44 8.71
CA GLU A 492 -44.84 -16.16 9.30
C GLU A 492 -43.94 -15.79 10.47
N GLU A 493 -43.52 -14.54 10.55
CA GLU A 493 -43.61 -13.80 11.78
C GLU A 493 -43.61 -12.27 11.52
N THR A 494 -44.49 -11.64 12.26
CA THR A 494 -45.04 -10.32 12.25
C THR A 494 -44.06 -9.19 12.54
N ASP A 495 -44.23 -8.11 11.78
CA ASP A 495 -44.35 -6.69 12.18
C ASP A 495 -43.26 -6.05 13.06
N THR A 496 -42.53 -5.10 12.46
CA THR A 496 -42.59 -3.68 12.87
C THR A 496 -41.84 -2.81 11.85
N ALA A 497 -42.59 -1.87 11.31
CA ALA A 497 -42.17 -0.86 10.36
C ALA A 497 -41.18 0.17 10.93
N LEU A 498 -40.22 0.59 10.11
CA LEU A 498 -39.76 1.97 10.09
C LEU A 498 -39.42 2.34 8.64
N GLU A 499 -40.41 2.99 8.02
CA GLU A 499 -40.27 3.68 6.74
C GLU A 499 -39.21 4.78 6.84
N ARG A 500 -38.25 4.78 5.91
CA ARG A 500 -37.55 5.99 5.49
C ARG A 500 -37.72 6.18 3.99
N ASN A 501 -38.44 7.24 3.70
CA ASN A 501 -38.84 7.76 2.41
C ASN A 501 -37.62 8.34 1.66
N PRO A 502 -37.36 7.98 0.39
CA PRO A 502 -36.37 8.69 -0.42
C PRO A 502 -37.02 9.93 -1.07
N GLN A 503 -36.52 11.11 -0.76
CA GLN A 503 -36.89 12.35 -1.42
C GLN A 503 -36.39 12.35 -2.87
N LYS A 504 -37.32 12.63 -3.78
CA LYS A 504 -37.08 12.90 -5.21
C LYS A 504 -36.38 14.25 -5.36
N ILE A 505 -35.31 14.28 -6.11
CA ILE A 505 -34.67 15.51 -6.63
C ILE A 505 -35.36 15.86 -7.95
N PRO A 506 -35.79 17.12 -8.17
CA PRO A 506 -36.40 17.55 -9.43
C PRO A 506 -35.35 17.80 -10.50
N VAL A 507 -35.62 17.34 -11.72
CA VAL A 507 -34.88 17.69 -12.94
C VAL A 507 -35.35 19.09 -13.36
N GLU A 508 -34.47 20.08 -13.39
CA GLU A 508 -34.68 21.33 -14.09
C GLU A 508 -34.23 21.24 -15.54
N GLU A 509 -35.19 21.40 -16.45
CA GLU A 509 -34.96 21.65 -17.87
C GLU A 509 -34.38 23.06 -18.05
N ASN A 510 -33.19 23.18 -18.60
CA ASN A 510 -32.70 24.46 -19.10
C ASN A 510 -32.99 24.57 -20.61
N SER A 511 -33.97 25.41 -20.91
CA SER A 511 -34.23 25.95 -22.24
C SER A 511 -33.17 27.00 -22.61
N THR A 512 -32.63 26.83 -23.81
CA THR A 512 -31.87 27.83 -24.57
C THR A 512 -32.69 29.08 -24.82
N ASP A 513 -32.09 30.28 -24.67
CA ASP A 513 -32.12 31.33 -25.71
C ASP A 513 -31.22 32.53 -25.35
N ASN A 514 -30.36 32.81 -26.33
CA ASN A 514 -29.83 34.08 -26.86
C ASN A 514 -29.70 35.34 -25.98
N GLN A 515 -28.51 35.79 -25.71
CA GLN A 515 -27.89 36.99 -26.38
C GLN A 515 -26.42 37.11 -25.98
#